data_faff40b413d6cb87eae69a5b473a65f7
#
_entry.id   faff40b413d6cb87eae69a5b473a65f7
#
_cell.length_a   1.000
_cell.length_b   1.000
_cell.length_c   1.000
_cell.angle_alpha   90.00
_cell.angle_beta   90.00
_cell.angle_gamma   90.00
#
_symmetry.space_group_name_H-M   'P 1'
#
loop_
_entity.id
_entity.type
_entity.pdbx_description
1 polymer ?
#
loop_
_entity_poly.entity_id
_entity_poly.type
_entity_poly.pdbx_seq_one_letter_code
_entity_poly.pdbx_strand_id
1 'polypeptide(L)'
;MASNKRPRSILVACSLTLLLFFATFASNGCEGDDAPWVLSLQPYFTDSDLEWDPELVGTWLSDDSSLKMTFTEGEKRAYKLLVVESDSGDQKSGQFEAHLLRLGSDWFLDLFPTGQLPSTEFIEMHLLRAHSTARLELHQNSIQLSFLSGAWLKKQLKQQIVDLPYQETQGMLLLTGTTEDVQRFIYFHADDGAFSDEARLFRQEDQE
;
A
#
# COMPACT_ATOMS: atom_id res chain seq x y z
N MET A 1 57.87 20.68 -63.33
CA MET A 1 57.28 21.91 -62.81
C MET A 1 55.83 21.59 -62.35
N ALA A 2 55.63 21.69 -61.13
CA ALA A 2 54.40 21.31 -60.46
C ALA A 2 53.34 22.42 -60.57
N SER A 3 52.08 22.06 -60.75
CA SER A 3 50.96 22.92 -60.43
C SER A 3 49.89 22.17 -59.71
N ASN A 4 49.77 22.53 -58.45
CA ASN A 4 48.89 22.08 -57.46
C ASN A 4 47.50 22.71 -57.62
N LYS A 5 46.46 21.95 -57.84
CA LYS A 5 45.07 22.43 -57.73
C LYS A 5 44.32 21.58 -56.74
N ARG A 6 44.02 22.19 -55.60
CA ARG A 6 43.12 21.66 -54.59
C ARG A 6 41.64 21.68 -55.06
N PRO A 7 40.83 20.67 -54.83
CA PRO A 7 39.38 20.77 -54.97
C PRO A 7 38.77 21.33 -53.70
N ARG A 8 37.80 22.20 -53.90
CA ARG A 8 36.97 22.86 -52.92
C ARG A 8 36.05 21.88 -52.22
N SER A 9 36.00 22.01 -50.89
CA SER A 9 35.07 21.37 -49.97
C SER A 9 33.63 21.75 -50.29
N ILE A 10 32.79 20.79 -50.57
CA ILE A 10 31.33 20.93 -50.52
C ILE A 10 30.93 20.59 -49.11
N LEU A 11 30.56 21.60 -48.31
CA LEU A 11 29.90 21.48 -47.04
C LEU A 11 28.46 20.98 -47.29
N VAL A 12 28.23 19.75 -46.98
CA VAL A 12 26.86 19.20 -46.86
C VAL A 12 26.29 19.65 -45.52
N ALA A 13 25.44 20.67 -45.60
CA ALA A 13 24.54 21.01 -44.51
C ALA A 13 23.40 20.03 -44.46
N CYS A 14 23.57 18.95 -43.70
CA CYS A 14 22.47 18.04 -43.38
C CYS A 14 22.79 17.31 -42.09
N SER A 15 22.52 17.96 -40.98
CA SER A 15 22.39 17.31 -39.67
C SER A 15 22.12 18.33 -38.57
N LEU A 16 21.03 19.04 -38.66
CA LEU A 16 20.61 19.88 -37.52
C LEU A 16 19.09 19.76 -37.22
N THR A 17 18.43 18.70 -37.71
CA THR A 17 17.00 18.48 -37.45
C THR A 17 16.69 17.17 -36.74
N LEU A 18 17.69 16.44 -36.23
CA LEU A 18 17.50 15.19 -35.51
C LEU A 18 17.89 15.27 -34.03
N LEU A 19 18.06 16.43 -33.47
CA LEU A 19 18.43 16.62 -32.05
C LEU A 19 17.36 17.35 -31.21
N LEU A 20 16.17 17.56 -31.76
CA LEU A 20 15.06 18.17 -31.03
C LEU A 20 13.91 17.23 -30.69
N PHE A 21 14.04 15.91 -30.94
CA PHE A 21 13.03 14.92 -30.59
C PHE A 21 13.38 14.02 -29.40
N PHE A 22 14.53 14.27 -28.76
CA PHE A 22 14.95 13.50 -27.56
C PHE A 22 14.87 14.30 -26.26
N ALA A 23 14.31 15.50 -26.28
CA ALA A 23 14.27 16.37 -25.10
C ALA A 23 12.88 16.49 -24.43
N THR A 24 11.90 15.63 -24.77
CA THR A 24 10.58 15.66 -24.14
C THR A 24 10.19 14.36 -23.43
N PHE A 25 11.14 13.43 -23.22
CA PHE A 25 10.94 12.24 -22.38
C PHE A 25 11.74 12.28 -21.08
N ALA A 26 12.29 13.41 -20.73
CA ALA A 26 12.97 13.58 -19.46
C ALA A 26 12.19 14.62 -18.65
N SER A 27 11.28 14.17 -17.83
CA SER A 27 10.85 14.77 -16.59
C SER A 27 9.36 14.59 -16.32
N ASN A 28 8.86 13.38 -16.42
CA ASN A 28 8.08 12.93 -15.30
C ASN A 28 9.01 11.99 -14.54
N GLY A 29 9.98 12.57 -13.90
CA GLY A 29 10.59 11.97 -12.74
C GLY A 29 9.44 11.78 -11.77
N CYS A 30 8.89 10.57 -11.70
CA CYS A 30 8.48 10.07 -10.44
C CYS A 30 9.73 10.25 -9.56
N GLU A 31 9.80 11.34 -8.82
CA GLU A 31 10.40 11.26 -7.51
C GLU A 31 9.64 10.10 -6.88
N GLY A 32 10.27 8.95 -6.87
CA GLY A 32 9.94 7.87 -5.99
C GLY A 32 10.26 8.38 -4.60
N ASP A 33 9.46 9.30 -4.12
CA ASP A 33 9.21 9.44 -2.71
C ASP A 33 8.58 8.10 -2.36
N ASP A 34 9.40 7.22 -1.78
CA ASP A 34 8.89 6.03 -1.13
C ASP A 34 7.83 6.51 -0.15
N ALA A 35 6.57 6.42 -0.57
CA ALA A 35 5.48 6.88 0.26
C ALA A 35 5.56 6.07 1.56
N PRO A 36 5.62 6.72 2.73
CA PRO A 36 5.84 5.98 3.96
C PRO A 36 4.66 5.06 4.23
N TRP A 37 4.93 3.84 4.71
CA TRP A 37 3.90 2.98 5.25
C TRP A 37 3.27 3.64 6.47
N VAL A 38 1.95 3.53 6.61
CA VAL A 38 1.24 4.05 7.79
C VAL A 38 0.86 2.87 8.68
N LEU A 39 1.39 2.88 9.90
CA LEU A 39 1.10 1.89 10.93
C LEU A 39 0.60 2.59 12.18
N SER A 40 -0.11 1.88 13.05
CA SER A 40 -0.61 2.36 14.34
C SER A 40 -0.17 1.45 15.48
N LEU A 41 0.21 2.03 16.61
CA LEU A 41 0.46 1.27 17.86
C LEU A 41 -0.83 0.74 18.47
N GLN A 42 -1.95 1.39 18.22
CA GLN A 42 -3.25 1.02 18.73
C GLN A 42 -4.11 0.43 17.61
N PRO A 43 -5.02 -0.50 17.92
CA PRO A 43 -5.98 -0.99 16.96
C PRO A 43 -6.87 0.15 16.46
N TYR A 44 -7.38 0.01 15.25
CA TYR A 44 -8.32 0.95 14.65
C TYR A 44 -9.78 0.70 15.11
N PHE A 45 -10.01 -0.23 16.02
CA PHE A 45 -11.33 -0.65 16.50
C PHE A 45 -11.41 -0.71 18.00
N THR A 46 -12.63 -0.63 18.52
CA THR A 46 -13.03 -1.11 19.84
C THR A 46 -13.93 -2.33 19.68
N ASP A 47 -14.18 -3.09 20.73
CA ASP A 47 -15.05 -4.29 20.67
C ASP A 47 -16.45 -4.00 20.12
N SER A 48 -16.94 -2.77 20.28
CA SER A 48 -18.25 -2.33 19.78
C SER A 48 -18.29 -2.08 18.28
N ASP A 49 -17.15 -1.85 17.64
CA ASP A 49 -17.06 -1.52 16.23
C ASP A 49 -16.89 -2.79 15.37
N LEU A 50 -16.61 -3.92 16.02
CA LEU A 50 -16.33 -5.18 15.36
C LEU A 50 -17.58 -5.75 14.69
N GLU A 51 -17.41 -6.09 13.43
CA GLU A 51 -18.39 -6.74 12.59
C GLU A 51 -17.86 -8.09 12.10
N TRP A 52 -18.78 -8.90 11.57
CA TRP A 52 -18.44 -10.19 10.97
C TRP A 52 -19.26 -10.40 9.71
N ASP A 53 -18.61 -10.67 8.61
CA ASP A 53 -19.26 -11.01 7.36
C ASP A 53 -18.68 -12.34 6.82
N PRO A 54 -19.46 -13.41 6.75
CA PRO A 54 -19.00 -14.69 6.22
C PRO A 54 -18.61 -14.62 4.74
N GLU A 55 -19.09 -13.64 4.00
CA GLU A 55 -18.73 -13.45 2.59
C GLU A 55 -17.27 -13.02 2.40
N LEU A 56 -16.60 -12.50 3.43
CA LEU A 56 -15.17 -12.21 3.36
C LEU A 56 -14.32 -13.49 3.43
N VAL A 57 -14.85 -14.57 4.05
CA VAL A 57 -14.13 -15.85 4.14
C VAL A 57 -13.92 -16.43 2.75
N GLY A 58 -12.70 -16.86 2.44
CA GLY A 58 -12.32 -17.43 1.16
C GLY A 58 -10.95 -16.97 0.69
N THR A 59 -10.62 -17.34 -0.53
CA THR A 59 -9.37 -16.97 -1.18
C THR A 59 -9.62 -15.92 -2.26
N TRP A 60 -8.80 -14.88 -2.26
CA TRP A 60 -8.90 -13.72 -3.13
C TRP A 60 -7.55 -13.49 -3.83
N LEU A 61 -7.59 -13.28 -5.14
CA LEU A 61 -6.40 -13.15 -6.00
C LEU A 61 -6.44 -11.81 -6.76
N SER A 62 -5.29 -11.13 -6.86
CA SER A 62 -5.14 -10.04 -7.82
C SER A 62 -5.21 -10.55 -9.26
N ASP A 63 -5.52 -9.67 -10.21
CA ASP A 63 -5.64 -10.01 -11.64
C ASP A 63 -4.38 -10.70 -12.20
N ASP A 64 -3.21 -10.26 -11.76
CA ASP A 64 -1.91 -10.80 -12.15
C ASP A 64 -1.45 -11.98 -11.29
N SER A 65 -2.27 -12.39 -10.31
CA SER A 65 -1.96 -13.43 -9.33
C SER A 65 -0.69 -13.16 -8.48
N SER A 66 -0.20 -11.94 -8.46
CA SER A 66 0.97 -11.55 -7.65
C SER A 66 0.63 -11.48 -6.16
N LEU A 67 -0.63 -11.19 -5.82
CA LEU A 67 -1.13 -11.11 -4.45
C LEU A 67 -2.27 -12.10 -4.25
N LYS A 68 -2.14 -12.94 -3.23
CA LYS A 68 -3.18 -13.84 -2.74
C LYS A 68 -3.47 -13.58 -1.27
N MET A 69 -4.74 -13.38 -0.94
CA MET A 69 -5.24 -13.22 0.42
C MET A 69 -6.24 -14.34 0.73
N THR A 70 -6.00 -15.09 1.81
CA THR A 70 -6.93 -16.15 2.25
C THR A 70 -7.42 -15.81 3.64
N PHE A 71 -8.70 -15.52 3.74
CA PHE A 71 -9.40 -15.29 5.01
C PHE A 71 -10.07 -16.56 5.48
N THR A 72 -9.81 -16.94 6.72
CA THR A 72 -10.48 -18.04 7.41
C THR A 72 -11.02 -17.56 8.74
N GLU A 73 -12.02 -18.25 9.28
CA GLU A 73 -12.60 -17.89 10.57
C GLU A 73 -11.55 -17.94 11.69
N GLY A 74 -11.51 -16.87 12.48
CA GLY A 74 -10.70 -16.72 13.67
C GLY A 74 -11.55 -16.78 14.94
N GLU A 75 -11.00 -16.30 16.05
CA GLU A 75 -11.71 -16.17 17.32
C GLU A 75 -12.28 -14.77 17.50
N LYS A 76 -13.32 -14.58 18.30
CA LYS A 76 -13.84 -13.27 18.71
C LYS A 76 -14.14 -12.31 17.54
N ARG A 77 -14.78 -12.78 16.49
CA ARG A 77 -15.07 -12.01 15.27
C ARG A 77 -13.83 -11.59 14.47
N ALA A 78 -12.68 -12.20 14.72
CA ALA A 78 -11.51 -12.00 13.90
C ALA A 78 -11.49 -12.97 12.71
N TYR A 79 -10.71 -12.63 11.71
CA TYR A 79 -10.29 -13.54 10.65
C TYR A 79 -8.81 -13.87 10.81
N LYS A 80 -8.43 -15.10 10.51
CA LYS A 80 -7.03 -15.44 10.23
C LYS A 80 -6.78 -15.16 8.76
N LEU A 81 -5.84 -14.27 8.48
CA LEU A 81 -5.48 -13.89 7.13
C LEU A 81 -4.08 -14.40 6.80
N LEU A 82 -4.00 -15.17 5.72
CA LEU A 82 -2.74 -15.50 5.07
C LEU A 82 -2.59 -14.65 3.81
N VAL A 83 -1.52 -13.85 3.76
CA VAL A 83 -1.11 -13.09 2.58
C VAL A 83 0.05 -13.80 1.92
N VAL A 84 -0.01 -14.00 0.62
CA VAL A 84 1.07 -14.54 -0.20
C VAL A 84 1.35 -13.56 -1.34
N GLU A 85 2.58 -13.09 -1.41
CA GLU A 85 3.09 -12.27 -2.50
C GLU A 85 4.02 -13.10 -3.37
N SER A 86 3.84 -13.01 -4.68
CA SER A 86 4.65 -13.74 -5.67
C SER A 86 5.32 -12.72 -6.59
N ASP A 87 6.64 -12.70 -6.60
CA ASP A 87 7.43 -11.85 -7.49
C ASP A 87 8.52 -12.69 -8.18
N SER A 88 8.50 -12.70 -9.51
CA SER A 88 9.55 -13.32 -10.36
C SER A 88 9.95 -14.74 -9.96
N GLY A 89 9.02 -15.51 -9.39
CA GLY A 89 9.22 -16.90 -8.96
C GLY A 89 9.54 -17.08 -7.47
N ASP A 90 9.80 -16.01 -6.75
CA ASP A 90 9.91 -16.02 -5.29
C ASP A 90 8.52 -15.81 -4.67
N GLN A 91 8.25 -16.55 -3.59
CA GLN A 91 7.03 -16.37 -2.80
C GLN A 91 7.38 -15.95 -1.38
N LYS A 92 6.69 -14.93 -0.90
CA LYS A 92 6.74 -14.49 0.49
C LYS A 92 5.35 -14.61 1.09
N SER A 93 5.26 -14.95 2.36
CA SER A 93 3.98 -15.05 3.05
C SER A 93 4.02 -14.41 4.41
N GLY A 94 2.89 -13.82 4.80
CA GLY A 94 2.68 -13.24 6.11
C GLY A 94 1.34 -13.70 6.69
N GLN A 95 1.29 -13.87 8.00
CA GLN A 95 0.06 -14.20 8.73
C GLN A 95 -0.38 -13.00 9.54
N PHE A 96 -1.68 -12.73 9.51
CA PHE A 96 -2.29 -11.62 10.21
C PHE A 96 -3.55 -12.09 10.93
N GLU A 97 -3.86 -11.43 12.02
CA GLU A 97 -5.21 -11.35 12.55
C GLU A 97 -5.86 -10.13 11.89
N ALA A 98 -7.03 -10.33 11.29
CA ALA A 98 -7.76 -9.26 10.62
C ALA A 98 -9.11 -9.06 11.31
N HIS A 99 -9.46 -7.80 11.58
CA HIS A 99 -10.75 -7.43 12.16
C HIS A 99 -11.52 -6.55 11.19
N LEU A 100 -12.76 -6.95 10.92
CA LEU A 100 -13.69 -6.11 10.16
C LEU A 100 -14.36 -5.14 11.12
N LEU A 101 -14.34 -3.87 10.80
CA LEU A 101 -14.96 -2.83 11.61
C LEU A 101 -15.75 -1.86 10.76
N ARG A 102 -16.72 -1.19 11.38
CA ARG A 102 -17.53 -0.19 10.72
C ARG A 102 -17.36 1.17 11.37
N LEU A 103 -16.90 2.16 10.60
CA LEU A 103 -16.83 3.55 11.02
C LEU A 103 -17.71 4.41 10.11
N GLY A 104 -18.77 4.96 10.66
CA GLY A 104 -19.79 5.66 9.87
C GLY A 104 -20.53 4.72 8.92
N SER A 105 -20.47 5.00 7.62
CA SER A 105 -21.05 4.17 6.55
C SER A 105 -20.08 3.14 5.99
N ASP A 106 -18.80 3.25 6.29
CA ASP A 106 -17.75 2.54 5.60
C ASP A 106 -17.20 1.36 6.40
N TRP A 107 -16.73 0.37 5.68
CA TRP A 107 -16.08 -0.81 6.20
C TRP A 107 -14.57 -0.66 6.12
N PHE A 108 -13.89 -1.10 7.18
CA PHE A 108 -12.44 -1.11 7.25
C PHE A 108 -11.95 -2.48 7.74
N LEU A 109 -10.72 -2.83 7.35
CA LEU A 109 -9.98 -3.94 7.92
C LEU A 109 -8.83 -3.38 8.76
N ASP A 110 -8.75 -3.82 10.01
CA ASP A 110 -7.56 -3.70 10.84
C ASP A 110 -6.73 -4.97 10.66
N LEU A 111 -5.46 -4.83 10.35
CA LEU A 111 -4.55 -5.93 10.09
C LEU A 111 -3.41 -5.91 11.11
N PHE A 112 -3.29 -6.97 11.89
CA PHE A 112 -2.24 -7.13 12.89
C PHE A 112 -1.38 -8.38 12.59
N PRO A 113 -0.05 -8.27 12.40
CA PRO A 113 0.79 -9.40 12.07
C PRO A 113 0.92 -10.37 13.23
N THR A 114 0.69 -11.68 12.99
CA THR A 114 0.70 -12.73 14.01
C THR A 114 1.76 -13.80 13.78
N GLY A 115 2.27 -13.93 12.57
CA GLY A 115 3.27 -14.94 12.21
C GLY A 115 4.55 -14.86 13.05
N GLN A 116 5.18 -16.01 13.27
CA GLN A 116 6.53 -16.06 13.82
C GLN A 116 7.51 -15.58 12.75
N LEU A 117 8.39 -14.66 13.12
CA LEU A 117 9.50 -14.27 12.26
C LEU A 117 10.63 -15.29 12.42
N PRO A 118 11.33 -15.66 11.34
CA PRO A 118 12.51 -16.53 11.42
C PRO A 118 13.67 -15.76 12.08
N SER A 119 13.62 -15.61 13.40
CA SER A 119 14.54 -14.79 14.16
C SER A 119 14.85 -15.44 15.53
N THR A 120 15.83 -14.93 16.23
CA THR A 120 16.09 -15.35 17.61
C THR A 120 15.14 -14.63 18.56
N GLU A 121 14.84 -15.22 19.73
CA GLU A 121 14.03 -14.57 20.79
C GLU A 121 14.56 -13.16 21.13
N PHE A 122 15.88 -12.97 21.09
CA PHE A 122 16.50 -11.67 21.34
C PHE A 122 16.12 -10.61 20.28
N ILE A 123 16.03 -11.00 19.01
CA ILE A 123 15.58 -10.08 17.94
C ILE A 123 14.08 -9.84 18.08
N GLU A 124 13.28 -10.88 18.34
CA GLU A 124 11.83 -10.77 18.50
C GLU A 124 11.43 -9.78 19.61
N MET A 125 12.19 -9.75 20.71
CA MET A 125 11.99 -8.75 21.78
C MET A 125 12.13 -7.29 21.33
N HIS A 126 12.83 -7.04 20.21
CA HIS A 126 13.10 -5.70 19.69
C HIS A 126 12.19 -5.34 18.50
N LEU A 127 11.32 -6.26 18.08
CA LEU A 127 10.39 -6.02 16.98
C LEU A 127 9.05 -5.57 17.53
N LEU A 128 8.64 -4.40 17.12
CA LEU A 128 7.33 -3.85 17.43
C LEU A 128 6.36 -4.26 16.33
N ARG A 129 5.32 -5.01 16.71
CA ARG A 129 4.19 -5.28 15.83
C ARG A 129 3.23 -4.10 15.89
N ALA A 130 2.70 -3.71 14.76
CA ALA A 130 1.80 -2.58 14.66
C ALA A 130 0.64 -2.91 13.71
N HIS A 131 -0.44 -2.17 13.86
CA HIS A 131 -1.65 -2.31 13.07
C HIS A 131 -1.54 -1.52 11.77
N SER A 132 -2.11 -2.04 10.70
CA SER A 132 -2.39 -1.29 9.48
C SER A 132 -3.87 -1.35 9.16
N THR A 133 -4.36 -0.41 8.35
CA THR A 133 -5.78 -0.37 8.00
C THR A 133 -5.99 -0.17 6.52
N ALA A 134 -7.05 -0.76 6.00
CA ALA A 134 -7.55 -0.54 4.66
C ALA A 134 -9.08 -0.36 4.69
N ARG A 135 -9.60 0.57 3.88
CA ARG A 135 -11.03 0.64 3.57
C ARG A 135 -11.38 -0.57 2.69
N LEU A 136 -12.48 -1.23 3.00
CA LEU A 136 -12.96 -2.43 2.32
C LEU A 136 -14.25 -2.12 1.56
N GLU A 137 -14.27 -2.47 0.28
CA GLU A 137 -15.50 -2.65 -0.48
C GLU A 137 -15.65 -4.13 -0.83
N LEU A 138 -16.73 -4.75 -0.33
CA LEU A 138 -17.02 -6.16 -0.53
C LEU A 138 -18.12 -6.30 -1.57
N HIS A 139 -17.84 -7.03 -2.64
CA HIS A 139 -18.77 -7.39 -3.70
C HIS A 139 -18.85 -8.92 -3.81
N GLN A 140 -19.88 -9.43 -4.48
CA GLN A 140 -20.14 -10.88 -4.57
C GLN A 140 -18.89 -11.69 -4.99
N ASN A 141 -18.11 -11.22 -5.97
CA ASN A 141 -16.96 -11.94 -6.53
C ASN A 141 -15.65 -11.15 -6.47
N SER A 142 -15.63 -9.99 -5.82
CA SER A 142 -14.43 -9.19 -5.68
C SER A 142 -14.41 -8.40 -4.38
N ILE A 143 -13.20 -8.14 -3.89
CA ILE A 143 -12.97 -7.16 -2.84
C ILE A 143 -12.07 -6.06 -3.38
N GLN A 144 -12.29 -4.84 -2.93
CA GLN A 144 -11.39 -3.73 -3.14
C GLN A 144 -10.89 -3.26 -1.79
N LEU A 145 -9.58 -3.20 -1.64
CA LEU A 145 -8.90 -2.68 -0.46
C LEU A 145 -8.19 -1.39 -0.84
N SER A 146 -8.50 -0.32 -0.14
CA SER A 146 -7.81 0.97 -0.29
C SER A 146 -7.03 1.25 0.99
N PHE A 147 -5.70 1.21 0.92
CA PHE A 147 -4.84 1.41 2.08
C PHE A 147 -4.67 2.90 2.39
N LEU A 148 -4.37 3.19 3.66
CA LEU A 148 -4.10 4.54 4.11
C LEU A 148 -2.82 5.07 3.48
N SER A 149 -2.96 6.13 2.67
CA SER A 149 -1.85 6.73 1.92
C SER A 149 -0.91 7.53 2.82
N GLY A 150 0.32 7.03 2.94
CA GLY A 150 1.35 7.72 3.71
C GLY A 150 1.76 9.05 3.08
N ALA A 151 1.75 9.16 1.76
CA ALA A 151 2.06 10.42 1.07
C ALA A 151 1.00 11.49 1.38
N TRP A 152 -0.28 11.12 1.30
CA TRP A 152 -1.37 12.02 1.66
C TRP A 152 -1.28 12.43 3.12
N LEU A 153 -1.17 11.47 4.04
CA LEU A 153 -1.12 11.74 5.48
C LEU A 153 0.07 12.63 5.86
N LYS A 154 1.26 12.32 5.36
CA LYS A 154 2.47 13.13 5.59
C LYS A 154 2.29 14.59 5.15
N LYS A 155 1.61 14.80 4.02
CA LYS A 155 1.28 16.14 3.53
C LYS A 155 0.34 16.87 4.48
N GLN A 156 -0.75 16.20 4.93
CA GLN A 156 -1.73 16.82 5.83
C GLN A 156 -1.13 17.16 7.22
N LEU A 157 -0.29 16.26 7.76
CA LEU A 157 0.43 16.49 9.01
C LEU A 157 1.38 17.69 8.92
N LYS A 158 2.15 17.80 7.83
CA LYS A 158 3.03 18.95 7.58
C LYS A 158 2.28 20.27 7.46
N GLN A 159 1.07 20.24 6.91
CA GLN A 159 0.21 21.41 6.76
C GLN A 159 -0.62 21.71 8.02
N GLN A 160 -0.51 20.88 9.05
CA GLN A 160 -1.29 20.99 10.30
C GLN A 160 -2.82 20.95 10.07
N ILE A 161 -3.26 20.28 9.01
CA ILE A 161 -4.68 20.02 8.72
C ILE A 161 -5.17 18.82 9.54
N VAL A 162 -4.30 17.81 9.69
CA VAL A 162 -4.53 16.65 10.56
C VAL A 162 -3.67 16.82 11.80
N ASP A 163 -4.31 16.72 12.97
CA ASP A 163 -3.65 16.68 14.27
C ASP A 163 -3.74 15.26 14.82
N LEU A 164 -2.68 14.48 14.57
CA LEU A 164 -2.59 13.10 14.98
C LEU A 164 -1.17 12.82 15.51
N PRO A 165 -1.02 12.30 16.73
CA PRO A 165 0.29 11.96 17.27
C PRO A 165 0.98 10.90 16.43
N TYR A 166 2.21 11.15 16.00
CA TYR A 166 2.97 10.21 15.17
C TYR A 166 4.49 10.31 15.41
N GLN A 167 5.18 9.26 14.98
CA GLN A 167 6.63 9.22 14.84
C GLN A 167 6.96 8.91 13.38
N GLU A 168 7.85 9.69 12.78
CA GLU A 168 8.38 9.39 11.45
C GLU A 168 9.72 8.65 11.60
N THR A 169 9.83 7.47 11.01
CA THR A 169 11.05 6.68 10.94
C THR A 169 11.25 6.21 9.50
N GLN A 170 12.35 5.54 9.21
CA GLN A 170 12.75 5.16 7.85
C GLN A 170 11.61 4.52 7.06
N GLY A 171 11.02 5.27 6.11
CA GLY A 171 9.94 4.81 5.24
C GLY A 171 8.60 4.51 5.93
N MET A 172 8.37 5.03 7.16
CA MET A 172 7.19 4.70 7.95
C MET A 172 6.68 5.91 8.73
N LEU A 173 5.35 6.06 8.80
CA LEU A 173 4.63 6.90 9.76
C LEU A 173 3.99 5.99 10.79
N LEU A 174 4.48 6.03 12.03
CA LEU A 174 3.92 5.27 13.14
C LEU A 174 2.98 6.18 13.94
N LEU A 175 1.68 5.91 13.88
CA LEU A 175 0.68 6.61 14.66
C LEU A 175 0.77 6.15 16.11
N THR A 176 0.86 7.11 17.04
CA THR A 176 1.02 6.86 18.48
C THR A 176 -0.17 7.36 19.29
N GLY A 177 -1.19 7.88 18.62
CA GLY A 177 -2.45 8.30 19.22
C GLY A 177 -3.25 7.12 19.77
N THR A 178 -4.32 7.41 20.50
CA THR A 178 -5.27 6.42 21.00
C THR A 178 -6.13 5.84 19.86
N THR A 179 -6.82 4.73 20.10
CA THR A 179 -7.82 4.18 19.18
C THR A 179 -8.87 5.25 18.80
N GLU A 180 -9.31 6.08 19.75
CA GLU A 180 -10.25 7.17 19.48
C GLU A 180 -9.67 8.23 18.56
N ASP A 181 -8.38 8.56 18.67
CA ASP A 181 -7.71 9.53 17.81
C ASP A 181 -7.65 9.03 16.37
N VAL A 182 -7.23 7.77 16.17
CA VAL A 182 -7.13 7.19 14.81
C VAL A 182 -8.51 6.96 14.19
N GLN A 183 -9.52 6.57 14.97
CA GLN A 183 -10.90 6.44 14.49
C GLN A 183 -11.50 7.80 14.09
N ARG A 184 -11.30 8.82 14.92
CA ARG A 184 -11.76 10.18 14.62
C ARG A 184 -11.11 10.69 13.33
N PHE A 185 -9.81 10.44 13.15
CA PHE A 185 -9.11 10.77 11.92
C PHE A 185 -9.74 10.09 10.70
N ILE A 186 -9.96 8.78 10.75
CA ILE A 186 -10.59 8.03 9.65
C ILE A 186 -11.97 8.58 9.36
N TYR A 187 -12.79 8.78 10.39
CA TYR A 187 -14.17 9.25 10.25
C TYR A 187 -14.27 10.59 9.49
N PHE A 188 -13.32 11.49 9.72
CA PHE A 188 -13.34 12.82 9.09
C PHE A 188 -12.65 12.85 7.72
N HIS A 189 -11.77 11.91 7.41
CA HIS A 189 -10.88 12.01 6.25
C HIS A 189 -10.93 10.81 5.29
N ALA A 190 -11.77 9.81 5.56
CA ALA A 190 -11.87 8.64 4.68
C ALA A 190 -12.24 9.00 3.24
N ASP A 191 -13.08 10.03 3.05
CA ASP A 191 -13.53 10.50 1.74
C ASP A 191 -12.66 11.62 1.14
N ASP A 192 -11.65 12.10 1.88
CA ASP A 192 -10.76 13.19 1.45
C ASP A 192 -9.54 12.70 0.65
N GLY A 193 -9.54 11.44 0.20
CA GLY A 193 -8.42 10.82 -0.50
C GLY A 193 -7.34 10.25 0.42
N ALA A 194 -7.65 10.07 1.71
CA ALA A 194 -6.75 9.43 2.66
C ALA A 194 -6.51 7.95 2.33
N PHE A 195 -7.48 7.28 1.71
CA PHE A 195 -7.42 5.89 1.28
C PHE A 195 -7.34 5.82 -0.24
N SER A 196 -6.16 5.63 -0.81
CA SER A 196 -5.91 5.73 -2.25
C SER A 196 -5.06 4.62 -2.84
N ASP A 197 -4.33 3.88 -2.01
CA ASP A 197 -3.47 2.79 -2.49
C ASP A 197 -4.31 1.52 -2.64
N GLU A 198 -4.84 1.31 -3.86
CA GLU A 198 -5.87 0.32 -4.12
C GLU A 198 -5.30 -1.03 -4.54
N ALA A 199 -5.87 -2.11 -3.95
CA ALA A 199 -5.70 -3.48 -4.40
C ALA A 199 -7.09 -4.08 -4.67
N ARG A 200 -7.32 -4.54 -5.89
CA ARG A 200 -8.53 -5.25 -6.27
C ARG A 200 -8.23 -6.73 -6.41
N LEU A 201 -9.03 -7.55 -5.72
CA LEU A 201 -8.87 -9.00 -5.73
C LEU A 201 -10.21 -9.67 -6.07
N PHE A 202 -10.12 -10.81 -6.74
CA PHE A 202 -11.26 -11.60 -7.19
C PHE A 202 -11.31 -12.92 -6.43
N ARG A 203 -12.52 -13.36 -6.12
CA ARG A 203 -12.73 -14.63 -5.44
C ARG A 203 -12.21 -15.77 -6.29
N GLN A 204 -11.36 -16.59 -5.73
CA GLN A 204 -10.96 -17.85 -6.34
C GLN A 204 -12.10 -18.86 -6.14
N GLU A 205 -12.66 -19.37 -7.24
CA GLU A 205 -13.60 -20.49 -7.18
C GLU A 205 -12.85 -21.76 -6.78
N ASP A 206 -13.40 -22.51 -5.84
CA ASP A 206 -12.86 -23.81 -5.49
C ASP A 206 -12.98 -24.70 -6.75
N GLN A 207 -11.86 -25.17 -7.28
CA GLN A 207 -11.88 -26.17 -8.32
C GLN A 207 -12.32 -27.50 -7.67
N GLU A 208 -13.56 -27.91 -7.93
CA GLU A 208 -14.06 -29.26 -7.59
C GLU A 208 -13.24 -30.37 -8.26
#